data_d4ef77fbc3b9630836e8fecab5de4003
#
_entry.id   d4ef77fbc3b9630836e8fecab5de4003
#
_cell.length_a   1.000
_cell.length_b   1.000
_cell.length_c   1.000
_cell.angle_alpha   90.00
_cell.angle_beta   90.00
_cell.angle_gamma   90.00
#
_symmetry.space_group_name_H-M   'P 1'
#
loop_
_entity.id
_entity.type
_entity.pdbx_description
1 polymer ?
#
loop_
_entity_poly.entity_id
_entity_poly.type
_entity_poly.pdbx_seq_one_letter_code
_entity_poly.pdbx_strand_id
1 'polypeptide(L)'
;IGADDQTDLAVIKIEPTEELTVANLGDSTKVEVGETAIAIGNPMGLEFFGSVTQGIVSAVNRTVQVDNRTMNLIQTDAAINSGNSGGALVNSKGEVIGINAVKVTTTGVEGMGFAIPISEAKPIISDLLDYGYVKGRPVIGLSTRDVSAYMAQQYGWPQGAQIMSVTTDNARNAGLQQGDIITKIDDKTIS
;
A
#
# COMPACT_ATOMS: atom_id res chain seq x y z
N ILE A 1 3.73 8.32 11.81
CA ILE A 1 3.33 7.36 12.84
C ILE A 1 3.75 5.95 12.43
N GLY A 2 3.30 5.44 11.30
CA GLY A 2 3.66 4.12 10.82
C GLY A 2 3.25 3.89 9.38
N ALA A 3 3.79 2.84 8.76
CA ALA A 3 3.46 2.42 7.41
C ALA A 3 3.38 0.89 7.33
N ASP A 4 2.62 0.41 6.36
CA ASP A 4 2.44 -0.99 6.07
C ASP A 4 2.60 -1.27 4.57
N ASP A 5 3.71 -1.88 4.21
CA ASP A 5 4.04 -2.17 2.82
C ASP A 5 3.10 -3.19 2.18
N GLN A 6 2.43 -4.04 2.97
CA GLN A 6 1.53 -5.06 2.41
C GLN A 6 0.21 -4.47 1.93
N THR A 7 -0.30 -3.43 2.59
CA THR A 7 -1.55 -2.75 2.20
C THR A 7 -1.31 -1.45 1.46
N ASP A 8 -0.06 -1.01 1.31
CA ASP A 8 0.30 0.30 0.72
C ASP A 8 -0.32 1.49 1.49
N LEU A 9 -0.45 1.35 2.82
CA LEU A 9 -1.01 2.36 3.70
C LEU A 9 0.05 2.96 4.61
N ALA A 10 -0.05 4.27 4.85
CA ALA A 10 0.75 4.96 5.84
C ALA A 10 -0.12 5.94 6.64
N VAL A 11 0.20 6.10 7.92
CA VAL A 11 -0.40 7.09 8.80
C VAL A 11 0.62 8.16 9.13
N ILE A 12 0.33 9.38 8.74
CA ILE A 12 1.13 10.57 9.09
C ILE A 12 0.38 11.41 10.13
N LYS A 13 1.11 12.09 10.98
CA LYS A 13 0.59 13.09 11.93
C LYS A 13 1.14 14.44 11.55
N ILE A 14 0.29 15.43 11.51
CA ILE A 14 0.65 16.83 11.33
C ILE A 14 0.18 17.65 12.54
N GLU A 15 0.80 18.79 12.77
CA GLU A 15 0.32 19.81 13.69
C GLU A 15 -0.15 21.00 12.83
N PRO A 16 -1.47 21.10 12.62
CA PRO A 16 -2.01 22.14 11.76
C PRO A 16 -1.90 23.51 12.44
N THR A 17 -1.65 24.53 11.64
CA THR A 17 -1.64 25.93 12.10
C THR A 17 -3.03 26.53 12.22
N GLU A 18 -4.04 25.87 11.61
CA GLU A 18 -5.44 26.26 11.59
C GLU A 18 -6.31 25.04 11.87
N GLU A 19 -7.56 25.26 12.31
CA GLU A 19 -8.52 24.18 12.51
C GLU A 19 -8.86 23.50 11.17
N LEU A 20 -8.70 22.19 11.10
CA LEU A 20 -8.99 21.39 9.91
C LEU A 20 -10.37 20.73 10.02
N THR A 21 -11.08 20.72 8.90
CA THR A 21 -12.31 19.94 8.79
C THR A 21 -11.99 18.47 8.66
N VAL A 22 -12.50 17.64 9.56
CA VAL A 22 -12.26 16.18 9.56
C VAL A 22 -13.24 15.51 8.60
N ALA A 23 -12.72 14.68 7.70
CA ALA A 23 -13.54 13.88 6.79
C ALA A 23 -14.24 12.72 7.53
N ASN A 24 -15.48 12.44 7.18
CA ASN A 24 -16.20 11.29 7.69
C ASN A 24 -15.79 10.02 6.94
N LEU A 25 -15.38 9.00 7.68
CA LEU A 25 -15.07 7.68 7.11
C LEU A 25 -16.35 6.87 6.97
N GLY A 26 -16.75 6.58 5.74
CA GLY A 26 -17.93 5.79 5.40
C GLY A 26 -17.80 4.30 5.73
N ASP A 27 -18.67 3.51 5.12
CA ASP A 27 -18.69 2.04 5.20
C ASP A 27 -18.63 1.46 3.79
N SER A 28 -17.42 1.06 3.37
CA SER A 28 -17.20 0.53 2.02
C SER A 28 -17.81 -0.85 1.79
N THR A 29 -18.28 -1.53 2.84
CA THR A 29 -18.98 -2.82 2.69
C THR A 29 -20.40 -2.67 2.12
N LYS A 30 -20.93 -1.44 2.14
CA LYS A 30 -22.28 -1.09 1.63
C LYS A 30 -22.24 -0.39 0.28
N VAL A 31 -21.06 -0.16 -0.26
CA VAL A 31 -20.91 0.51 -1.56
C VAL A 31 -21.38 -0.42 -2.67
N GLU A 32 -22.19 0.13 -3.57
CA GLU A 32 -22.77 -0.60 -4.69
C GLU A 32 -22.19 -0.09 -6.03
N VAL A 33 -22.15 -0.98 -7.02
CA VAL A 33 -21.76 -0.62 -8.39
C VAL A 33 -22.77 0.37 -8.98
N GLY A 34 -22.26 1.42 -9.61
CA GLY A 34 -23.08 2.52 -10.17
C GLY A 34 -23.22 3.72 -9.23
N GLU A 35 -22.83 3.63 -7.96
CA GLU A 35 -22.79 4.78 -7.07
C GLU A 35 -21.78 5.84 -7.54
N THR A 36 -22.06 7.10 -7.25
CA THR A 36 -21.12 8.20 -7.51
C THR A 36 -19.82 8.00 -6.72
N ALA A 37 -18.71 8.10 -7.42
CA ALA A 37 -17.37 8.08 -6.85
C ALA A 37 -16.62 9.37 -7.24
N ILE A 38 -16.11 10.09 -6.24
CA ILE A 38 -15.38 11.34 -6.42
C ILE A 38 -13.97 11.14 -5.86
N ALA A 39 -12.97 11.21 -6.71
CA ALA A 39 -11.58 11.14 -6.31
C ALA A 39 -11.02 12.55 -6.09
N ILE A 40 -10.41 12.76 -4.91
CA ILE A 40 -9.84 14.04 -4.49
C ILE A 40 -8.35 13.83 -4.28
N GLY A 41 -7.53 14.77 -4.75
CA GLY A 41 -6.10 14.70 -4.57
C GLY A 41 -5.36 15.96 -4.98
N ASN A 42 -4.04 15.84 -5.09
CA ASN A 42 -3.16 16.94 -5.43
C ASN A 42 -2.18 16.53 -6.55
N PRO A 43 -2.69 16.32 -7.80
CA PRO A 43 -1.86 15.90 -8.91
C PRO A 43 -0.81 16.99 -9.24
N MET A 44 0.41 16.55 -9.54
CA MET A 44 1.49 17.39 -10.06
C MET A 44 1.95 18.54 -9.14
N GLY A 45 1.70 18.45 -7.83
CA GLY A 45 2.16 19.44 -6.84
C GLY A 45 1.14 20.53 -6.50
N LEU A 46 1.63 21.63 -5.92
CA LEU A 46 0.77 22.70 -5.37
C LEU A 46 -0.03 23.47 -6.44
N GLU A 47 0.37 23.42 -7.70
CA GLU A 47 -0.31 24.10 -8.81
C GLU A 47 -1.71 23.53 -9.09
N PHE A 48 -1.93 22.26 -8.79
CA PHE A 48 -3.21 21.57 -9.00
C PHE A 48 -3.85 21.10 -7.69
N PHE A 49 -3.55 21.82 -6.62
CA PHE A 49 -4.11 21.54 -5.29
C PHE A 49 -5.65 21.45 -5.34
N GLY A 50 -6.18 20.38 -4.71
CA GLY A 50 -7.62 20.19 -4.61
C GLY A 50 -8.28 19.73 -5.92
N SER A 51 -7.53 19.11 -6.84
CA SER A 51 -8.12 18.52 -8.04
C SER A 51 -9.14 17.44 -7.69
N VAL A 52 -10.30 17.52 -8.33
CA VAL A 52 -11.43 16.62 -8.15
C VAL A 52 -11.77 15.97 -9.48
N THR A 53 -11.89 14.64 -9.49
CA THR A 53 -12.42 13.90 -10.62
C THR A 53 -13.64 13.10 -10.18
N GLN A 54 -14.62 12.94 -11.06
CA GLN A 54 -15.86 12.24 -10.76
C GLN A 54 -16.09 11.10 -11.76
N GLY A 55 -16.64 10.03 -11.26
CA GLY A 55 -17.11 8.87 -11.99
C GLY A 55 -18.07 8.07 -11.14
N ILE A 56 -18.10 6.77 -11.35
CA ILE A 56 -18.89 5.82 -10.60
C ILE A 56 -18.02 4.72 -9.99
N VAL A 57 -18.57 4.00 -9.04
CA VAL A 57 -18.04 2.70 -8.63
C VAL A 57 -18.28 1.70 -9.77
N SER A 58 -17.22 1.27 -10.45
CA SER A 58 -17.30 0.33 -11.57
C SER A 58 -17.34 -1.13 -11.12
N ALA A 59 -16.70 -1.44 -9.98
CA ALA A 59 -16.74 -2.75 -9.33
C ALA A 59 -16.37 -2.63 -7.85
N VAL A 60 -16.84 -3.58 -7.05
CA VAL A 60 -16.44 -3.79 -5.66
C VAL A 60 -15.73 -5.15 -5.52
N ASN A 61 -14.90 -5.29 -4.48
CA ASN A 61 -14.17 -6.54 -4.19
C ASN A 61 -13.36 -7.06 -5.39
N ARG A 62 -12.75 -6.15 -6.15
CA ARG A 62 -11.91 -6.53 -7.28
C ARG A 62 -10.57 -7.02 -6.78
N THR A 63 -10.33 -8.31 -6.92
CA THR A 63 -9.02 -8.91 -6.58
C THR A 63 -8.01 -8.56 -7.67
N VAL A 64 -6.95 -7.86 -7.30
CA VAL A 64 -5.89 -7.41 -8.20
C VAL A 64 -4.53 -7.81 -7.64
N GLN A 65 -3.63 -8.24 -8.52
CA GLN A 65 -2.23 -8.51 -8.20
C GLN A 65 -1.40 -7.23 -8.38
N VAL A 66 -0.74 -6.77 -7.32
CA VAL A 66 0.13 -5.57 -7.32
C VAL A 66 1.45 -5.95 -6.65
N ASP A 67 2.57 -5.87 -7.37
CA ASP A 67 3.91 -6.15 -6.82
C ASP A 67 3.98 -7.45 -6.00
N ASN A 68 3.50 -8.56 -6.55
CA ASN A 68 3.38 -9.89 -5.89
C ASN A 68 2.44 -9.94 -4.67
N ARG A 69 1.57 -8.94 -4.49
CA ARG A 69 0.54 -8.90 -3.46
C ARG A 69 -0.84 -9.01 -4.08
N THR A 70 -1.74 -9.69 -3.39
CA THR A 70 -3.15 -9.75 -3.77
C THR A 70 -3.94 -8.76 -2.93
N MET A 71 -4.60 -7.81 -3.57
CA MET A 71 -5.40 -6.77 -2.92
C MET A 71 -6.84 -6.84 -3.41
N ASN A 72 -7.81 -6.61 -2.51
CA ASN A 72 -9.20 -6.39 -2.86
C ASN A 72 -9.46 -4.89 -2.93
N LEU A 73 -9.93 -4.41 -4.06
CA LEU A 73 -10.02 -2.98 -4.33
C LEU A 73 -11.43 -2.61 -4.83
N ILE A 74 -11.79 -1.35 -4.62
CA ILE A 74 -12.89 -0.68 -5.32
C ILE A 74 -12.33 -0.24 -6.67
N GLN A 75 -13.03 -0.55 -7.76
CA GLN A 75 -12.73 -0.03 -9.09
C GLN A 75 -13.65 1.16 -9.39
N THR A 76 -13.11 2.20 -10.01
CA THR A 76 -13.84 3.39 -10.45
C THR A 76 -13.36 3.85 -11.82
N ASP A 77 -14.20 4.51 -12.59
CA ASP A 77 -13.85 5.21 -13.81
C ASP A 77 -13.53 6.71 -13.57
N ALA A 78 -13.67 7.19 -12.32
CA ALA A 78 -13.08 8.46 -11.93
C ALA A 78 -11.58 8.44 -12.21
N ALA A 79 -11.04 9.49 -12.83
CA ALA A 79 -9.65 9.52 -13.23
C ALA A 79 -8.71 9.46 -12.02
N ILE A 80 -7.98 8.35 -11.86
CA ILE A 80 -6.94 8.14 -10.86
C ILE A 80 -5.58 8.28 -11.53
N ASN A 81 -4.77 9.17 -11.02
CA ASN A 81 -3.45 9.53 -11.56
C ASN A 81 -2.42 9.62 -10.44
N SER A 82 -1.13 9.72 -10.80
CA SER A 82 -0.01 9.79 -9.85
C SER A 82 -0.04 10.99 -8.88
N GLY A 83 -1.02 11.86 -8.95
CA GLY A 83 -1.15 12.98 -8.02
C GLY A 83 -2.35 12.88 -7.08
N ASN A 84 -3.32 11.99 -7.35
CA ASN A 84 -4.40 11.75 -6.41
C ASN A 84 -4.28 10.40 -5.65
N SER A 85 -3.19 9.66 -5.88
CA SER A 85 -2.84 8.48 -5.09
C SER A 85 -2.62 8.86 -3.62
N GLY A 86 -3.17 8.09 -2.69
CA GLY A 86 -3.21 8.42 -1.27
C GLY A 86 -4.32 9.41 -0.89
N GLY A 87 -4.96 10.06 -1.85
CA GLY A 87 -6.13 10.92 -1.64
C GLY A 87 -7.40 10.11 -1.41
N ALA A 88 -8.49 10.81 -1.09
CA ALA A 88 -9.76 10.19 -0.77
C ALA A 88 -10.58 9.85 -2.04
N LEU A 89 -11.23 8.68 -2.02
CA LEU A 89 -12.39 8.38 -2.83
C LEU A 89 -13.63 8.58 -1.96
N VAL A 90 -14.51 9.51 -2.33
CA VAL A 90 -15.69 9.84 -1.55
C VAL A 90 -16.99 9.54 -2.32
N ASN A 91 -18.05 9.25 -1.61
CA ASN A 91 -19.37 9.06 -2.18
C ASN A 91 -20.12 10.41 -2.32
N SER A 92 -21.37 10.38 -2.83
CA SER A 92 -22.23 11.56 -3.00
C SER A 92 -22.59 12.29 -1.70
N LYS A 93 -22.36 11.68 -0.53
CA LYS A 93 -22.59 12.28 0.80
C LYS A 93 -21.32 12.93 1.36
N GLY A 94 -20.18 12.86 0.64
CA GLY A 94 -18.88 13.33 1.14
C GLY A 94 -18.20 12.39 2.13
N GLU A 95 -18.67 11.14 2.25
CA GLU A 95 -18.04 10.13 3.11
C GLU A 95 -16.91 9.44 2.36
N VAL A 96 -15.77 9.25 3.02
CA VAL A 96 -14.63 8.51 2.45
C VAL A 96 -14.96 7.03 2.36
N ILE A 97 -15.05 6.49 1.16
CA ILE A 97 -15.31 5.07 0.87
C ILE A 97 -14.05 4.30 0.51
N GLY A 98 -12.97 5.00 0.14
CA GLY A 98 -11.69 4.39 -0.19
C GLY A 98 -10.54 5.37 -0.20
N ILE A 99 -9.33 4.82 -0.32
CA ILE A 99 -8.07 5.57 -0.49
C ILE A 99 -7.54 5.26 -1.90
N ASN A 100 -7.39 6.29 -2.73
CA ASN A 100 -6.97 6.15 -4.12
C ASN A 100 -5.61 5.47 -4.24
N ALA A 101 -5.46 4.50 -5.14
CA ALA A 101 -4.23 3.74 -5.35
C ALA A 101 -3.86 3.71 -6.84
N VAL A 102 -2.76 4.35 -7.20
CA VAL A 102 -2.29 4.44 -8.61
C VAL A 102 -1.44 3.25 -9.05
N LYS A 103 -0.84 2.52 -8.11
CA LYS A 103 0.05 1.38 -8.44
C LYS A 103 -0.61 0.24 -9.23
N VAL A 104 -1.91 0.30 -9.42
CA VAL A 104 -2.72 -0.75 -10.08
C VAL A 104 -2.98 -0.45 -11.57
N THR A 105 -2.42 0.64 -12.10
CA THR A 105 -2.65 0.99 -13.51
C THR A 105 -1.96 0.00 -14.44
N THR A 106 -2.74 -0.74 -15.21
CA THR A 106 -2.23 -1.56 -16.32
C THR A 106 -1.86 -0.62 -17.47
N THR A 107 -0.63 -0.66 -17.90
CA THR A 107 -0.13 0.17 -19.01
C THR A 107 -1.03 0.01 -20.24
N GLY A 108 -1.62 1.12 -20.71
CA GLY A 108 -2.47 1.15 -21.92
C GLY A 108 -3.96 0.90 -21.69
N VAL A 109 -4.44 0.84 -20.46
CA VAL A 109 -5.87 0.79 -20.14
C VAL A 109 -6.30 2.08 -19.48
N GLU A 110 -7.10 2.88 -20.17
CA GLU A 110 -7.71 4.10 -19.66
C GLU A 110 -9.06 3.80 -18.99
N GLY A 111 -9.46 4.63 -18.02
CA GLY A 111 -10.77 4.52 -17.34
C GLY A 111 -10.86 3.41 -16.29
N MET A 112 -9.73 2.87 -15.82
CA MET A 112 -9.69 1.96 -14.69
C MET A 112 -8.85 2.56 -13.55
N GLY A 113 -9.53 3.14 -12.57
CA GLY A 113 -8.94 3.57 -11.32
C GLY A 113 -9.26 2.58 -10.20
N PHE A 114 -8.43 2.58 -9.17
CA PHE A 114 -8.61 1.69 -8.02
C PHE A 114 -8.44 2.44 -6.71
N ALA A 115 -9.15 1.98 -5.68
CA ALA A 115 -9.03 2.51 -4.32
C ALA A 115 -9.07 1.37 -3.30
N ILE A 116 -8.29 1.51 -2.24
CA ILE A 116 -8.31 0.60 -1.09
C ILE A 116 -9.59 0.87 -0.31
N PRO A 117 -10.46 -0.14 -0.06
CA PRO A 117 -11.71 0.05 0.66
C PRO A 117 -11.46 0.61 2.06
N ILE A 118 -12.21 1.63 2.47
CA ILE A 118 -12.01 2.26 3.78
C ILE A 118 -12.28 1.31 4.95
N SER A 119 -13.18 0.36 4.80
CA SER A 119 -13.47 -0.63 5.84
C SER A 119 -12.33 -1.63 6.04
N GLU A 120 -11.52 -1.90 5.01
CA GLU A 120 -10.29 -2.69 5.12
C GLU A 120 -9.13 -1.84 5.67
N ALA A 121 -9.09 -0.56 5.34
CA ALA A 121 -8.06 0.35 5.84
C ALA A 121 -8.20 0.67 7.34
N LYS A 122 -9.42 0.80 7.87
CA LYS A 122 -9.69 1.18 9.26
C LYS A 122 -8.92 0.35 10.31
N PRO A 123 -8.95 -1.00 10.31
CA PRO A 123 -8.20 -1.80 11.28
C PRO A 123 -6.67 -1.61 11.14
N ILE A 124 -6.17 -1.45 9.93
CA ILE A 124 -4.75 -1.18 9.67
C ILE A 124 -4.35 0.19 10.24
N ILE A 125 -5.16 1.22 9.98
CA ILE A 125 -4.97 2.57 10.51
C ILE A 125 -4.96 2.55 12.05
N SER A 126 -5.89 1.82 12.67
CA SER A 126 -5.94 1.68 14.13
C SER A 126 -4.67 1.04 14.69
N ASP A 127 -4.21 -0.06 14.09
CA ASP A 127 -2.98 -0.71 14.51
C ASP A 127 -1.75 0.20 14.36
N LEU A 128 -1.65 0.93 13.23
CA LEU A 128 -0.57 1.88 13.02
C LEU A 128 -0.59 3.02 14.04
N LEU A 129 -1.77 3.53 14.40
CA LEU A 129 -1.93 4.58 15.43
C LEU A 129 -1.53 4.09 16.82
N ASP A 130 -1.97 2.89 17.19
CA ASP A 130 -1.80 2.35 18.53
C ASP A 130 -0.39 1.78 18.77
N TYR A 131 0.21 1.16 17.74
CA TYR A 131 1.45 0.38 17.87
C TYR A 131 2.58 0.83 16.93
N GLY A 132 2.29 1.62 15.90
CA GLY A 132 3.26 2.00 14.85
C GLY A 132 3.49 0.89 13.81
N TYR A 133 2.85 -0.27 13.95
CA TYR A 133 2.91 -1.41 13.03
C TYR A 133 1.61 -2.22 13.06
N VAL A 134 1.37 -3.02 12.02
CA VAL A 134 0.18 -3.89 11.92
C VAL A 134 0.41 -5.18 12.69
N LYS A 135 -0.44 -5.47 13.65
CA LYS A 135 -0.36 -6.69 14.48
C LYS A 135 -0.56 -7.98 13.68
N GLY A 136 0.01 -9.07 14.22
CA GLY A 136 -0.18 -10.40 13.66
C GLY A 136 0.54 -10.65 12.33
N ARG A 137 1.36 -9.73 11.87
CA ARG A 137 2.21 -9.93 10.68
C ARG A 137 3.58 -10.41 11.12
N PRO A 138 3.96 -11.65 10.80
CA PRO A 138 5.29 -12.13 11.07
C PRO A 138 6.31 -11.38 10.22
N VAL A 139 7.38 -10.91 10.84
CA VAL A 139 8.52 -10.30 10.17
C VAL A 139 9.80 -11.00 10.63
N ILE A 140 10.68 -11.31 9.69
CA ILE A 140 12.01 -11.86 10.02
C ILE A 140 12.89 -10.75 10.60
N GLY A 141 12.63 -9.49 10.23
CA GLY A 141 13.39 -8.34 10.71
C GLY A 141 14.73 -8.18 10.02
N LEU A 142 14.74 -8.33 8.71
CA LEU A 142 15.91 -8.22 7.86
C LEU A 142 15.62 -7.25 6.71
N SER A 143 16.64 -6.49 6.29
CA SER A 143 16.70 -5.88 4.98
C SER A 143 17.58 -6.76 4.10
N THR A 144 17.10 -7.14 2.93
CA THR A 144 17.81 -8.05 2.03
C THR A 144 17.94 -7.45 0.62
N ARG A 145 18.89 -7.98 -0.16
CA ARG A 145 18.92 -7.79 -1.61
C ARG A 145 19.08 -9.14 -2.29
N ASP A 146 18.55 -9.26 -3.49
CA ASP A 146 18.66 -10.48 -4.27
C ASP A 146 20.12 -10.71 -4.75
N VAL A 147 20.59 -11.94 -4.60
CA VAL A 147 21.82 -12.41 -5.21
C VAL A 147 21.45 -13.14 -6.49
N SER A 148 21.44 -12.39 -7.60
CA SER A 148 21.11 -12.95 -8.92
C SER A 148 22.10 -14.02 -9.36
N ALA A 149 21.72 -14.85 -10.36
CA ALA A 149 22.61 -15.85 -10.96
C ALA A 149 23.94 -15.23 -11.47
N TYR A 150 23.88 -14.03 -12.02
CA TYR A 150 25.06 -13.29 -12.47
C TYR A 150 26.01 -12.95 -11.31
N MET A 151 25.47 -12.41 -10.20
CA MET A 151 26.27 -12.09 -9.01
C MET A 151 26.84 -13.35 -8.36
N ALA A 152 26.04 -14.40 -8.27
CA ALA A 152 26.46 -15.70 -7.74
C ALA A 152 27.68 -16.24 -8.51
N GLN A 153 27.64 -16.20 -9.83
CA GLN A 153 28.73 -16.65 -10.68
C GLN A 153 29.98 -15.75 -10.56
N GLN A 154 29.77 -14.43 -10.51
CA GLN A 154 30.91 -13.47 -10.48
C GLN A 154 31.65 -13.50 -9.14
N TYR A 155 30.96 -13.68 -8.02
CA TYR A 155 31.56 -13.61 -6.68
C TYR A 155 31.73 -14.98 -6.01
N GLY A 156 31.30 -16.07 -6.66
CA GLY A 156 31.32 -17.41 -6.07
C GLY A 156 30.35 -17.58 -4.91
N TRP A 157 29.26 -16.82 -4.90
CA TRP A 157 28.24 -16.84 -3.87
C TRP A 157 27.09 -17.79 -4.24
N PRO A 158 26.33 -18.33 -3.26
CA PRO A 158 25.08 -18.99 -3.57
C PRO A 158 24.03 -17.96 -4.01
N GLN A 159 23.07 -18.37 -4.85
CA GLN A 159 21.88 -17.59 -5.12
C GLN A 159 21.01 -17.52 -3.86
N GLY A 160 20.30 -16.40 -3.68
CA GLY A 160 19.44 -16.21 -2.53
C GLY A 160 19.27 -14.74 -2.15
N ALA A 161 18.87 -14.48 -0.91
CA ALA A 161 18.68 -13.15 -0.36
C ALA A 161 19.83 -12.79 0.60
N GLN A 162 20.71 -11.86 0.19
CA GLN A 162 21.80 -11.38 1.05
C GLN A 162 21.27 -10.39 2.09
N ILE A 163 21.61 -10.61 3.35
CA ILE A 163 21.26 -9.72 4.47
C ILE A 163 22.09 -8.45 4.39
N MET A 164 21.42 -7.32 4.20
CA MET A 164 22.04 -5.99 4.17
C MET A 164 22.04 -5.35 5.56
N SER A 165 21.00 -5.61 6.36
CA SER A 165 20.93 -5.20 7.76
C SER A 165 19.94 -6.07 8.54
N VAL A 166 20.18 -6.19 9.86
CA VAL A 166 19.30 -6.87 10.81
C VAL A 166 18.59 -5.82 11.64
N THR A 167 17.25 -5.79 11.57
CA THR A 167 16.44 -4.71 12.14
C THR A 167 15.78 -5.06 13.47
N THR A 168 15.64 -6.36 13.81
CA THR A 168 15.00 -6.82 15.05
C THR A 168 15.97 -7.57 15.95
N ASP A 169 15.70 -7.53 17.27
CA ASP A 169 16.48 -8.30 18.26
C ASP A 169 16.27 -9.80 18.10
N ASN A 170 15.08 -10.24 17.70
CA ASN A 170 14.82 -11.66 17.43
C ASN A 170 15.75 -12.21 16.35
N ALA A 171 15.94 -11.49 15.26
CA ALA A 171 16.85 -11.90 14.20
C ALA A 171 18.32 -11.88 14.65
N ARG A 172 18.74 -10.87 15.43
CA ARG A 172 20.10 -10.82 16.04
C ARG A 172 20.35 -11.98 16.98
N ASN A 173 19.38 -12.26 17.86
CA ASN A 173 19.47 -13.36 18.84
C ASN A 173 19.45 -14.74 18.15
N ALA A 174 18.84 -14.84 16.97
CA ALA A 174 18.89 -16.04 16.13
C ALA A 174 20.25 -16.21 15.42
N GLY A 175 21.17 -15.25 15.55
CA GLY A 175 22.51 -15.31 14.98
C GLY A 175 22.63 -14.81 13.55
N LEU A 176 21.57 -14.21 12.99
CA LEU A 176 21.61 -13.63 11.65
C LEU A 176 22.47 -12.36 11.61
N GLN A 177 23.34 -12.24 10.61
CA GLN A 177 24.30 -11.15 10.48
C GLN A 177 24.26 -10.52 9.09
N GLN A 178 24.70 -9.27 9.00
CA GLN A 178 24.93 -8.62 7.72
C GLN A 178 25.97 -9.39 6.91
N GLY A 179 25.67 -9.64 5.64
CA GLY A 179 26.52 -10.39 4.72
C GLY A 179 26.11 -11.86 4.56
N ASP A 180 25.33 -12.43 5.48
CA ASP A 180 24.77 -13.78 5.30
C ASP A 180 23.88 -13.83 4.06
N ILE A 181 23.81 -15.00 3.42
CA ILE A 181 22.94 -15.23 2.27
C ILE A 181 21.94 -16.33 2.65
N ILE A 182 20.65 -15.97 2.68
CA ILE A 182 19.56 -16.91 2.89
C ILE A 182 19.32 -17.62 1.56
N THR A 183 19.58 -18.91 1.54
CA THR A 183 19.43 -19.76 0.34
C THR A 183 18.18 -20.60 0.38
N LYS A 184 17.58 -20.79 1.59
CA LYS A 184 16.42 -21.64 1.81
C LYS A 184 15.63 -21.19 3.03
N ILE A 185 14.32 -21.24 2.94
CA ILE A 185 13.39 -21.09 4.08
C ILE A 185 12.48 -22.33 4.07
N ASP A 186 12.51 -23.11 5.17
CA ASP A 186 11.93 -24.45 5.24
C ASP A 186 12.38 -25.30 4.04
N ASP A 187 11.45 -25.78 3.23
CA ASP A 187 11.75 -26.58 2.04
C ASP A 187 11.80 -25.77 0.74
N LYS A 188 11.65 -24.44 0.81
CA LYS A 188 11.65 -23.55 -0.36
C LYS A 188 13.02 -22.91 -0.56
N THR A 189 13.62 -23.15 -1.73
CA THR A 189 14.84 -22.46 -2.17
C THR A 189 14.52 -21.01 -2.51
N ILE A 190 15.39 -20.10 -2.10
CA ILE A 190 15.35 -18.67 -2.44
C ILE A 190 16.27 -18.46 -3.66
N SER A 191 15.72 -17.87 -4.71
CA SER A 191 16.43 -17.61 -5.99
C SER A 191 16.13 -16.22 -6.51
#